data_25ff9f7c3b9a87053ed5fdfba194aab8
#
_entry.id   25ff9f7c3b9a87053ed5fdfba194aab8
#
_cell.length_a   1.000
_cell.length_b   1.000
_cell.length_c   1.000
_cell.angle_alpha   90.00
_cell.angle_beta   90.00
_cell.angle_gamma   90.00
#
_symmetry.space_group_name_H-M   'P 1'
#
loop_
_entity.id
_entity.type
_entity.pdbx_description
1 polymer ?
#
loop_
_entity_poly.entity_id
_entity_poly.type
_entity_poly.pdbx_seq_one_letter_code
_entity_poly.pdbx_strand_id
1 'polypeptide(L)'
;MELVNWKQNRLKEYDYSTVNAYSITICTQNRRNLFWADTNKPADSPEQIQLTKLGRCVAQVIREIPEHYPVITVDHWVVMPNHIHLLLQIHTDAEGRPMAAPTISNVINQTKGAVSKKAGFSVWQKGFYDHVVRGAQDYRELWNYIEGNPGK
;
A
#
# COMPACT_ATOMS: atom_id res chain seq x y z
N MET A 1 6.83 9.30 14.90
CA MET A 1 7.35 9.65 13.57
C MET A 1 6.50 10.72 12.93
N GLU A 2 7.16 11.66 12.36
CA GLU A 2 6.48 12.79 11.74
C GLU A 2 6.15 12.47 10.29
N LEU A 3 4.89 12.51 9.95
CA LEU A 3 4.45 12.20 8.58
C LEU A 3 3.92 13.43 7.85
N VAL A 4 4.38 14.62 8.27
CA VAL A 4 3.85 15.85 7.71
C VAL A 4 4.08 16.00 6.23
N ASN A 5 5.05 15.28 5.69
CA ASN A 5 5.36 15.38 4.26
C ASN A 5 4.56 14.44 3.39
N TRP A 6 3.62 13.72 3.96
CA TRP A 6 2.70 12.93 3.18
C TRP A 6 1.90 13.84 2.29
N LYS A 7 1.88 13.52 1.01
CA LYS A 7 1.14 14.32 0.04
C LYS A 7 0.18 13.43 -0.70
N GLN A 8 -0.95 14.00 -1.04
CA GLN A 8 -1.94 13.30 -1.83
C GLN A 8 -1.45 13.06 -3.25
N ASN A 9 -0.59 13.93 -3.75
CA ASN A 9 -0.03 13.81 -5.08
C ASN A 9 1.45 13.53 -4.97
N ARG A 10 1.98 12.88 -6.01
CA ARG A 10 3.40 12.56 -6.07
C ARG A 10 4.23 13.82 -6.16
N LEU A 11 5.49 13.71 -5.74
CA LEU A 11 6.45 14.79 -5.93
C LEU A 11 6.68 15.00 -7.43
N LYS A 12 6.52 16.23 -7.90
CA LYS A 12 6.50 16.48 -9.33
C LYS A 12 7.82 16.21 -10.03
N GLU A 13 8.93 16.46 -9.34
CA GLU A 13 10.25 16.35 -9.96
C GLU A 13 10.88 15.00 -9.72
N TYR A 14 10.19 14.10 -9.04
CA TYR A 14 10.76 12.80 -8.73
C TYR A 14 10.38 11.79 -9.81
N ASP A 15 11.38 11.02 -10.24
CA ASP A 15 11.16 9.97 -11.23
C ASP A 15 10.74 8.70 -10.52
N TYR A 16 9.45 8.41 -10.53
CA TYR A 16 8.88 7.26 -9.86
C TYR A 16 9.19 5.94 -10.56
N SER A 17 9.92 5.98 -11.69
CA SER A 17 10.37 4.76 -12.36
C SER A 17 11.75 4.32 -11.92
N THR A 18 12.46 5.13 -11.12
CA THR A 18 13.80 4.74 -10.66
C THR A 18 13.70 3.66 -9.61
N VAL A 19 14.83 2.97 -9.39
CA VAL A 19 14.92 1.93 -8.37
C VAL A 19 14.90 2.59 -7.01
N ASN A 20 13.80 2.46 -6.30
CA ASN A 20 13.63 3.15 -5.01
C ASN A 20 12.52 2.49 -4.22
N ALA A 21 12.45 2.85 -2.95
CA ALA A 21 11.40 2.36 -2.07
C ALA A 21 10.37 3.47 -1.83
N TYR A 22 9.12 3.07 -1.75
CA TYR A 22 7.99 3.99 -1.61
C TYR A 22 7.06 3.49 -0.53
N SER A 23 6.61 4.39 0.32
CA SER A 23 5.55 4.12 1.29
C SER A 23 4.25 4.71 0.75
N ILE A 24 3.23 3.88 0.63
CA ILE A 24 1.97 4.25 -0.02
C ILE A 24 0.83 4.07 0.95
N THR A 25 -0.09 5.02 0.98
CA THR A 25 -1.33 4.92 1.75
C THR A 25 -2.50 5.16 0.81
N ILE A 26 -3.44 4.23 0.78
CA ILE A 26 -4.65 4.34 -0.03
C ILE A 26 -5.85 4.25 0.89
N CYS A 27 -6.72 5.25 0.83
CA CYS A 27 -7.88 5.35 1.72
C CYS A 27 -9.17 5.02 1.00
N THR A 28 -10.14 4.47 1.73
CA THR A 28 -11.46 4.23 1.18
C THR A 28 -12.20 5.55 0.99
N GLN A 29 -13.18 5.53 0.09
CA GLN A 29 -14.03 6.69 -0.15
C GLN A 29 -14.81 7.02 1.11
N ASN A 30 -14.75 8.29 1.50
CA ASN A 30 -15.40 8.78 2.73
C ASN A 30 -14.90 8.09 3.99
N ARG A 31 -13.71 7.47 3.93
CA ARG A 31 -13.09 6.82 5.07
C ARG A 31 -13.99 5.75 5.70
N ARG A 32 -14.82 5.09 4.91
CA ARG A 32 -15.69 4.04 5.41
C ARG A 32 -14.90 2.82 5.83
N ASN A 33 -15.30 2.20 6.94
CA ASN A 33 -14.67 0.98 7.43
C ASN A 33 -15.17 -0.21 6.63
N LEU A 34 -14.42 -0.59 5.62
CA LEU A 34 -14.84 -1.63 4.68
C LEU A 34 -14.04 -2.93 4.82
N PHE A 35 -12.90 -2.89 5.49
CA PHE A 35 -11.95 -4.01 5.41
C PHE A 35 -11.91 -4.87 6.66
N TRP A 36 -12.32 -4.35 7.80
CA TRP A 36 -12.32 -5.12 9.04
C TRP A 36 -13.72 -5.48 9.44
N ALA A 37 -13.90 -6.75 9.86
CA ALA A 37 -15.20 -7.18 10.37
C ALA A 37 -15.45 -6.53 11.72
N ASP A 38 -16.72 -6.16 11.94
CA ASP A 38 -17.14 -5.64 13.23
C ASP A 38 -17.41 -6.83 14.15
N THR A 39 -16.49 -7.08 15.06
CA THR A 39 -16.61 -8.21 15.96
C THR A 39 -17.16 -7.84 17.33
N ASN A 40 -17.33 -6.54 17.59
CA ASN A 40 -17.73 -6.03 18.90
C ASN A 40 -16.78 -6.48 20.01
N LYS A 41 -15.58 -6.85 19.64
CA LYS A 41 -14.56 -7.27 20.61
C LYS A 41 -13.35 -6.40 20.42
N PRO A 42 -12.73 -5.96 21.54
CA PRO A 42 -11.45 -5.27 21.41
C PRO A 42 -10.42 -6.21 20.83
N ALA A 43 -9.59 -5.71 19.95
CA ALA A 43 -8.51 -6.49 19.38
C ALA A 43 -7.34 -6.42 20.35
N ASP A 44 -7.16 -7.47 21.13
CA ASP A 44 -6.04 -7.54 22.08
C ASP A 44 -4.74 -7.86 21.36
N SER A 45 -4.83 -8.43 20.16
CA SER A 45 -3.66 -8.75 19.39
C SER A 45 -4.05 -8.77 17.90
N PRO A 46 -3.07 -8.64 16.99
CA PRO A 46 -3.37 -8.70 15.57
C PRO A 46 -4.07 -9.98 15.13
N GLU A 47 -3.85 -11.09 15.81
CA GLU A 47 -4.48 -12.35 15.45
C GLU A 47 -5.99 -12.33 15.64
N GLN A 48 -6.49 -11.39 16.43
CA GLN A 48 -7.91 -11.29 16.68
C GLN A 48 -8.64 -10.44 15.65
N ILE A 49 -7.88 -9.81 14.77
CA ILE A 49 -8.46 -8.96 13.75
C ILE A 49 -8.97 -9.84 12.61
N GLN A 50 -10.22 -9.66 12.25
CA GLN A 50 -10.81 -10.40 11.15
C GLN A 50 -11.14 -9.47 10.01
N LEU A 51 -10.67 -9.83 8.84
CA LEU A 51 -10.97 -9.06 7.63
C LEU A 51 -12.33 -9.44 7.09
N THR A 52 -13.02 -8.46 6.52
CA THR A 52 -14.22 -8.71 5.75
C THR A 52 -13.84 -9.46 4.47
N LYS A 53 -14.84 -9.93 3.74
CA LYS A 53 -14.58 -10.51 2.41
C LYS A 53 -13.83 -9.52 1.54
N LEU A 54 -14.19 -8.25 1.59
CA LEU A 54 -13.50 -7.22 0.81
C LEU A 54 -12.06 -7.03 1.31
N GLY A 55 -11.86 -7.04 2.63
CA GLY A 55 -10.51 -6.95 3.18
C GLY A 55 -9.62 -8.08 2.72
N ARG A 56 -10.16 -9.30 2.66
CA ARG A 56 -9.39 -10.45 2.16
C ARG A 56 -9.09 -10.30 0.67
N CYS A 57 -10.03 -9.74 -0.08
CA CYS A 57 -9.81 -9.44 -1.49
C CYS A 57 -8.63 -8.46 -1.66
N VAL A 58 -8.61 -7.41 -0.85
CA VAL A 58 -7.52 -6.44 -0.86
C VAL A 58 -6.19 -7.13 -0.56
N ALA A 59 -6.14 -7.95 0.47
CA ALA A 59 -4.92 -8.67 0.83
C ALA A 59 -4.42 -9.53 -0.33
N GLN A 60 -5.33 -10.21 -1.01
CA GLN A 60 -4.96 -11.06 -2.14
C GLN A 60 -4.42 -10.23 -3.30
N VAL A 61 -5.07 -9.11 -3.61
CA VAL A 61 -4.60 -8.24 -4.69
C VAL A 61 -3.20 -7.70 -4.38
N ILE A 62 -2.95 -7.35 -3.12
CA ILE A 62 -1.61 -6.89 -2.71
C ILE A 62 -0.57 -7.99 -2.94
N ARG A 63 -0.88 -9.21 -2.55
CA ARG A 63 0.05 -10.34 -2.72
C ARG A 63 0.36 -10.61 -4.18
N GLU A 64 -0.56 -10.27 -5.08
CA GLU A 64 -0.38 -10.52 -6.51
C GLU A 64 0.41 -9.44 -7.22
N ILE A 65 0.71 -8.32 -6.56
CA ILE A 65 1.44 -7.24 -7.21
C ILE A 65 2.76 -7.73 -7.82
N PRO A 66 3.62 -8.47 -7.09
CA PRO A 66 4.88 -8.90 -7.71
C PRO A 66 4.69 -9.87 -8.87
N GLU A 67 3.56 -10.58 -8.92
CA GLU A 67 3.29 -11.48 -10.03
C GLU A 67 2.97 -10.73 -11.31
N HIS A 68 2.31 -9.58 -11.19
CA HIS A 68 1.99 -8.74 -12.34
C HIS A 68 3.14 -7.80 -12.70
N TYR A 69 3.97 -7.45 -11.73
CA TYR A 69 5.05 -6.50 -11.91
C TYR A 69 6.33 -7.09 -11.30
N PRO A 70 7.06 -7.92 -12.07
CA PRO A 70 8.22 -8.64 -11.50
C PRO A 70 9.33 -7.74 -10.94
N VAL A 71 9.38 -6.46 -11.38
CA VAL A 71 10.40 -5.54 -10.86
C VAL A 71 9.97 -4.88 -9.54
N ILE A 72 8.79 -5.21 -9.04
CA ILE A 72 8.27 -4.62 -7.80
C ILE A 72 8.18 -5.69 -6.73
N THR A 73 8.71 -5.39 -5.55
CA THR A 73 8.47 -6.20 -4.37
C THR A 73 7.60 -5.42 -3.40
N VAL A 74 6.76 -6.15 -2.68
CA VAL A 74 5.97 -5.57 -1.59
C VAL A 74 6.69 -6.00 -0.31
N ASP A 75 7.48 -5.09 0.23
CA ASP A 75 8.35 -5.44 1.36
C ASP A 75 7.54 -5.58 2.65
N HIS A 76 6.52 -4.77 2.79
CA HIS A 76 5.65 -4.84 3.95
C HIS A 76 4.31 -4.22 3.60
N TRP A 77 3.25 -4.62 4.30
CA TRP A 77 1.93 -4.07 4.05
C TRP A 77 1.00 -4.39 5.21
N VAL A 78 -0.07 -3.60 5.32
CA VAL A 78 -1.13 -3.85 6.30
C VAL A 78 -2.45 -3.35 5.75
N VAL A 79 -3.52 -4.08 6.05
CA VAL A 79 -4.89 -3.68 5.73
C VAL A 79 -5.52 -3.16 7.01
N MET A 80 -5.87 -1.88 7.02
CA MET A 80 -6.55 -1.22 8.14
C MET A 80 -8.04 -1.14 7.84
N PRO A 81 -8.88 -0.74 8.79
CA PRO A 81 -10.33 -0.73 8.51
C PRO A 81 -10.73 0.11 7.31
N ASN A 82 -10.08 1.23 7.08
CA ASN A 82 -10.48 2.19 6.06
C ASN A 82 -9.34 2.65 5.18
N HIS A 83 -8.23 1.92 5.20
CA HIS A 83 -7.07 2.26 4.34
C HIS A 83 -6.09 1.10 4.36
N ILE A 84 -5.13 1.17 3.45
CA ILE A 84 -4.02 0.22 3.40
C ILE A 84 -2.71 1.00 3.36
N HIS A 85 -1.68 0.38 3.92
CA HIS A 85 -0.30 0.88 3.82
C HIS A 85 0.52 -0.17 3.09
N LEU A 86 1.36 0.30 2.17
CA LEU A 86 2.26 -0.57 1.42
C LEU A 86 3.66 0.03 1.47
N LEU A 87 4.65 -0.84 1.62
CA LEU A 87 6.05 -0.46 1.46
C LEU A 87 6.57 -1.23 0.26
N LEU A 88 6.78 -0.55 -0.84
CA LEU A 88 7.12 -1.14 -2.12
C LEU A 88 8.54 -0.78 -2.52
N GLN A 89 9.15 -1.63 -3.31
CA GLN A 89 10.45 -1.33 -3.89
C GLN A 89 10.44 -1.69 -5.36
N ILE A 90 11.01 -0.81 -6.19
CA ILE A 90 11.18 -1.06 -7.61
C ILE A 90 12.62 -1.49 -7.84
N HIS A 91 12.80 -2.59 -8.56
CA HIS A 91 14.11 -3.15 -8.82
C HIS A 91 14.50 -3.00 -10.30
N THR A 92 15.77 -3.19 -10.58
CA THR A 92 16.29 -3.18 -11.96
C THR A 92 16.22 -4.59 -12.55
N ASP A 93 16.49 -4.68 -13.87
CA ASP A 93 16.65 -5.97 -14.50
C ASP A 93 18.01 -6.58 -14.12
N ALA A 94 18.30 -7.74 -14.70
CA ALA A 94 19.53 -8.49 -14.37
C ALA A 94 20.81 -7.72 -14.71
N GLU A 95 20.76 -6.78 -15.64
CA GLU A 95 21.90 -5.95 -16.03
C GLU A 95 21.98 -4.66 -15.24
N GLY A 96 21.14 -4.48 -14.23
CA GLY A 96 21.15 -3.27 -13.43
C GLY A 96 20.44 -2.08 -14.07
N ARG A 97 19.68 -2.29 -15.12
CA ARG A 97 18.94 -1.23 -15.79
C ARG A 97 17.49 -1.27 -15.35
N PRO A 98 16.84 -0.10 -15.22
CA PRO A 98 15.39 -0.12 -15.02
C PRO A 98 14.75 -0.78 -16.24
N MET A 99 13.92 -1.78 -15.99
CA MET A 99 13.10 -2.31 -17.06
C MET A 99 12.14 -1.21 -17.53
N ALA A 100 11.43 -1.46 -18.62
CA ALA A 100 10.32 -0.58 -19.00
C ALA A 100 9.24 -0.73 -17.94
N ALA A 101 9.57 -0.29 -16.74
CA ALA A 101 8.81 -0.58 -15.55
C ALA A 101 7.62 0.36 -15.45
N PRO A 102 6.52 -0.11 -14.89
CA PRO A 102 5.40 0.77 -14.63
C PRO A 102 5.80 1.81 -13.59
N THR A 103 5.15 2.96 -13.67
CA THR A 103 5.27 3.94 -12.60
C THR A 103 4.46 3.44 -11.40
N ILE A 104 4.79 3.97 -10.24
CA ILE A 104 4.02 3.65 -9.03
C ILE A 104 2.54 4.00 -9.24
N SER A 105 2.24 5.10 -9.92
CA SER A 105 0.86 5.47 -10.21
C SER A 105 0.11 4.37 -10.95
N ASN A 106 0.76 3.76 -11.94
CA ASN A 106 0.11 2.70 -12.70
C ASN A 106 -0.18 1.49 -11.84
N VAL A 107 0.78 1.11 -11.00
CA VAL A 107 0.61 -0.03 -10.11
C VAL A 107 -0.54 0.22 -9.13
N ILE A 108 -0.57 1.40 -8.53
CA ILE A 108 -1.60 1.72 -7.55
C ILE A 108 -2.98 1.79 -8.22
N ASN A 109 -3.05 2.42 -9.40
CA ASN A 109 -4.33 2.51 -10.11
C ASN A 109 -4.86 1.15 -10.52
N GLN A 110 -3.99 0.24 -10.93
CA GLN A 110 -4.42 -1.12 -11.26
C GLN A 110 -4.84 -1.90 -10.01
N THR A 111 -4.14 -1.70 -8.92
CA THR A 111 -4.51 -2.31 -7.65
C THR A 111 -5.89 -1.85 -7.21
N LYS A 112 -6.12 -0.53 -7.25
CA LYS A 112 -7.42 0.03 -6.89
C LYS A 112 -8.52 -0.49 -7.79
N GLY A 113 -8.26 -0.53 -9.10
CA GLY A 113 -9.23 -1.01 -10.07
C GLY A 113 -9.60 -2.47 -9.87
N ALA A 114 -8.61 -3.31 -9.57
CA ALA A 114 -8.86 -4.72 -9.35
C ALA A 114 -9.78 -4.94 -8.14
N VAL A 115 -9.55 -4.20 -7.06
CA VAL A 115 -10.38 -4.32 -5.86
C VAL A 115 -11.80 -3.83 -6.15
N SER A 116 -11.94 -2.67 -6.77
CA SER A 116 -13.27 -2.11 -7.06
C SER A 116 -14.05 -3.00 -8.01
N LYS A 117 -13.38 -3.61 -8.98
CA LYS A 117 -14.04 -4.53 -9.90
C LYS A 117 -14.61 -5.74 -9.17
N LYS A 118 -13.83 -6.31 -8.26
CA LYS A 118 -14.28 -7.46 -7.48
C LYS A 118 -15.36 -7.08 -6.49
N ALA A 119 -15.30 -5.86 -5.95
CA ALA A 119 -16.29 -5.38 -5.01
C ALA A 119 -17.62 -5.03 -5.68
N GLY A 120 -17.58 -4.60 -6.93
CA GLY A 120 -18.76 -4.18 -7.64
C GLY A 120 -19.15 -2.74 -7.38
N PHE A 121 -18.29 -1.97 -6.74
CA PHE A 121 -18.53 -0.54 -6.49
C PHE A 121 -17.20 0.18 -6.33
N SER A 122 -17.25 1.50 -6.31
CA SER A 122 -16.05 2.33 -6.17
C SER A 122 -15.63 2.33 -4.69
N VAL A 123 -14.50 1.67 -4.41
CA VAL A 123 -14.02 1.47 -3.05
C VAL A 123 -13.23 2.65 -2.53
N TRP A 124 -12.42 3.26 -3.38
CA TRP A 124 -11.33 4.14 -2.96
C TRP A 124 -11.63 5.61 -3.18
N GLN A 125 -11.10 6.45 -2.30
CA GLN A 125 -11.07 7.86 -2.61
C GLN A 125 -10.09 8.11 -3.75
N LYS A 126 -10.21 9.26 -4.40
CA LYS A 126 -9.35 9.62 -5.51
C LYS A 126 -7.92 9.83 -5.01
N GLY A 127 -6.96 9.31 -5.78
CA GLY A 127 -5.56 9.51 -5.46
C GLY A 127 -5.04 8.56 -4.38
N PHE A 128 -3.86 8.87 -3.91
CA PHE A 128 -3.22 8.14 -2.83
C PHE A 128 -2.12 9.04 -2.24
N TYR A 129 -1.64 8.66 -1.05
CA TYR A 129 -0.54 9.38 -0.41
C TYR A 129 0.72 8.55 -0.59
N ASP A 130 1.83 9.21 -0.90
CA ASP A 130 3.09 8.51 -1.07
C ASP A 130 4.22 9.26 -0.41
N HIS A 131 5.23 8.49 0.00
CA HIS A 131 6.45 9.01 0.59
C HIS A 131 7.61 8.24 -0.01
N VAL A 132 8.55 8.96 -0.62
CA VAL A 132 9.76 8.36 -1.16
C VAL A 132 10.71 8.11 0.01
N VAL A 133 11.15 6.85 0.14
CA VAL A 133 12.04 6.47 1.23
C VAL A 133 13.43 7.07 0.97
N ARG A 134 14.00 7.72 1.99
CA ARG A 134 15.24 8.48 1.82
C ARG A 134 16.40 7.93 2.63
N GLY A 135 16.49 6.62 2.73
CA GLY A 135 17.62 5.98 3.39
C GLY A 135 17.17 4.93 4.38
N ALA A 136 18.15 4.27 4.98
CA ALA A 136 17.89 3.12 5.83
C ALA A 136 17.08 3.46 7.07
N GLN A 137 17.34 4.62 7.68
CA GLN A 137 16.61 4.99 8.88
C GLN A 137 15.15 5.28 8.56
N ASP A 138 14.90 6.01 7.47
CA ASP A 138 13.54 6.31 7.02
C ASP A 138 12.81 5.00 6.72
N TYR A 139 13.46 4.07 6.04
CA TYR A 139 12.89 2.76 5.73
C TYR A 139 12.49 2.02 7.00
N ARG A 140 13.39 1.99 8.00
CA ARG A 140 13.09 1.30 9.25
C ARG A 140 11.93 1.94 10.00
N GLU A 141 11.85 3.26 9.99
CA GLU A 141 10.74 3.94 10.65
C GLU A 141 9.41 3.62 10.00
N LEU A 142 9.39 3.59 8.67
CA LEU A 142 8.18 3.24 7.93
C LEU A 142 7.81 1.78 8.13
N TRP A 143 8.79 0.89 8.12
CA TRP A 143 8.57 -0.52 8.41
C TRP A 143 7.93 -0.69 9.78
N ASN A 144 8.50 -0.03 10.80
CA ASN A 144 8.01 -0.14 12.16
C ASN A 144 6.62 0.46 12.30
N TYR A 145 6.32 1.52 11.56
CA TYR A 145 5.00 2.12 11.57
C TYR A 145 3.95 1.10 11.07
N ILE A 146 4.26 0.42 9.98
CA ILE A 146 3.36 -0.60 9.44
C ILE A 146 3.28 -1.79 10.39
N GLU A 147 4.42 -2.21 10.93
CA GLU A 147 4.48 -3.36 11.84
C GLU A 147 3.68 -3.11 13.10
N GLY A 148 3.68 -1.88 13.59
CA GLY A 148 2.92 -1.53 14.79
C GLY A 148 1.42 -1.48 14.56
N ASN A 149 0.97 -1.37 13.33
CA ASN A 149 -0.42 -1.51 12.96
C ASN A 149 -0.63 -2.97 12.59
N PRO A 150 -1.77 -3.51 12.85
CA PRO A 150 -2.91 -2.99 13.58
C PRO A 150 -2.89 -3.34 15.07
N GLY A 151 -1.78 -3.70 15.62
CA GLY A 151 -1.68 -4.16 17.01
C GLY A 151 -1.86 -3.07 18.05
N LYS A 152 -2.13 -1.85 17.64
CA LYS A 152 -2.28 -0.73 18.55
C LYS A 152 -3.71 -0.33 18.78
#